data_d57f1a2cc306e36304a1683ca46450dc
#
_entry.id   d57f1a2cc306e36304a1683ca46450dc
#
_cell.length_a   1.000
_cell.length_b   1.000
_cell.length_c   1.000
_cell.angle_alpha   90.00
_cell.angle_beta   90.00
_cell.angle_gamma   90.00
#
_symmetry.space_group_name_H-M   'P 1'
#
loop_
_entity.id
_entity.type
_entity.pdbx_description
1 polymer ?
#
loop_
_entity_poly.entity_id
_entity_poly.type
_entity_poly.pdbx_seq_one_letter_code
_entity_poly.pdbx_strand_id
1 'polypeptide(L)'
;RNRDRIRARRVIGIWCNAASFAEEYKVPGFFSSMFISNQAEARYMGIFGEDDDSIQESERKFTHILNALLKGNVPMEEWCSVFKASIDRNNEVEDYNFSMLKYFPSIKP
;
A
#
# COMPACT_ATOMS: atom_id res chain seq x y z
N ARG A 1 -3.17 -4.31 -28.54
CA ARG A 1 -3.36 -2.98 -28.02
C ARG A 1 -2.90 -2.90 -26.58
N ASN A 2 -2.39 -1.75 -26.22
CA ASN A 2 -1.86 -1.57 -24.87
C ASN A 2 -2.95 -1.71 -23.82
N ARG A 3 -4.17 -1.25 -24.11
CA ARG A 3 -5.25 -1.33 -23.15
C ARG A 3 -5.57 -2.78 -22.78
N ASP A 4 -5.57 -3.68 -23.76
CA ASP A 4 -5.88 -5.08 -23.51
C ASP A 4 -4.80 -5.72 -22.66
N ARG A 5 -3.53 -5.36 -22.90
CA ARG A 5 -2.44 -5.87 -22.09
C ARG A 5 -2.50 -5.34 -20.66
N ILE A 6 -2.89 -4.08 -20.49
CA ILE A 6 -3.02 -3.49 -19.17
C ILE A 6 -4.09 -4.22 -18.35
N ARG A 7 -5.21 -4.58 -18.99
CA ARG A 7 -6.27 -5.28 -18.28
C ARG A 7 -5.84 -6.66 -17.81
N ALA A 8 -4.90 -7.29 -18.50
CA ALA A 8 -4.40 -8.60 -18.12
C ALA A 8 -3.37 -8.53 -17.00
N ARG A 9 -2.91 -7.33 -16.64
CA ARG A 9 -1.87 -7.15 -15.64
C ARG A 9 -2.43 -6.53 -14.39
N ARG A 10 -1.75 -6.81 -13.28
CA ARG A 10 -2.05 -6.18 -12.01
C ARG A 10 -1.16 -4.97 -11.82
N VAL A 11 -1.69 -3.97 -11.15
CA VAL A 11 -1.01 -2.69 -10.95
C VAL A 11 -0.69 -2.56 -9.48
N ILE A 12 0.47 -1.95 -9.18
CA ILE A 12 0.82 -1.57 -7.83
C ILE A 12 0.76 -0.06 -7.77
N GLY A 13 -0.14 0.47 -6.94
CA GLY A 13 -0.33 1.92 -6.84
C GLY A 13 -0.21 2.38 -5.40
N ILE A 14 0.88 3.09 -5.09
CA ILE A 14 1.13 3.60 -3.74
C ILE A 14 1.16 5.12 -3.80
N TRP A 15 -0.02 5.70 -3.72
CA TRP A 15 -0.17 7.15 -3.64
C TRP A 15 -1.46 7.44 -2.89
N CYS A 16 -1.68 8.72 -2.54
CA CYS A 16 -2.89 9.09 -1.80
C CYS A 16 -4.13 8.70 -2.58
N ASN A 17 -5.01 7.92 -1.95
CA ASN A 17 -6.28 7.49 -2.52
C ASN A 17 -6.14 6.61 -3.75
N ALA A 18 -5.03 5.87 -3.87
CA ALA A 18 -4.85 4.96 -5.01
C ALA A 18 -5.95 3.89 -5.03
N ALA A 19 -6.38 3.40 -3.86
CA ALA A 19 -7.43 2.40 -3.80
C ALA A 19 -8.75 2.93 -4.33
N SER A 20 -9.07 4.20 -4.08
CA SER A 20 -10.28 4.81 -4.61
C SER A 20 -10.22 4.89 -6.13
N PHE A 21 -9.07 5.24 -6.69
CA PHE A 21 -8.86 5.24 -8.13
C PHE A 21 -9.09 3.84 -8.71
N ALA A 22 -8.48 2.82 -8.06
CA ALA A 22 -8.60 1.45 -8.53
C ALA A 22 -10.05 0.97 -8.51
N GLU A 23 -10.77 1.34 -7.45
CA GLU A 23 -12.17 0.95 -7.32
C GLU A 23 -13.04 1.61 -8.40
N GLU A 24 -12.83 2.89 -8.62
CA GLU A 24 -13.61 3.65 -9.60
C GLU A 24 -13.39 3.14 -11.02
N TYR A 25 -12.14 2.86 -11.37
CA TYR A 25 -11.78 2.47 -12.73
C TYR A 25 -11.62 0.96 -12.89
N LYS A 26 -11.91 0.19 -11.84
CA LYS A 26 -11.87 -1.28 -11.85
C LYS A 26 -10.51 -1.81 -12.28
N VAL A 27 -9.46 -1.23 -11.70
CA VAL A 27 -8.09 -1.64 -11.97
C VAL A 27 -7.68 -2.69 -10.95
N PRO A 28 -7.30 -3.90 -11.38
CA PRO A 28 -6.87 -4.92 -10.42
C PRO A 28 -5.46 -4.65 -9.92
N GLY A 29 -5.20 -5.03 -8.67
CA GLY A 29 -3.87 -4.88 -8.13
C GLY A 29 -3.83 -4.58 -6.65
N PHE A 30 -2.70 -4.01 -6.23
CA PHE A 30 -2.39 -3.73 -4.84
C PHE A 30 -2.24 -2.22 -4.67
N PHE A 31 -3.02 -1.64 -3.77
CA PHE A 31 -3.13 -0.18 -3.70
C PHE A 31 -3.17 0.32 -2.26
N SER A 32 -2.61 1.51 -2.06
CA SER A 32 -2.74 2.20 -0.79
C SER A 32 -4.00 3.06 -0.78
N SER A 33 -4.48 3.39 0.43
CA SER A 33 -5.46 4.45 0.62
C SER A 33 -4.68 5.75 0.74
N MET A 34 -4.91 6.56 1.79
CA MET A 34 -4.03 7.70 2.07
C MET A 34 -2.71 7.15 2.58
N PHE A 35 -1.62 7.34 1.84
CA PHE A 35 -0.32 6.83 2.28
C PHE A 35 0.47 7.98 2.91
N ILE A 36 0.61 7.93 4.23
CA ILE A 36 1.27 8.99 4.99
C ILE A 36 2.79 8.89 4.80
N SER A 37 3.40 9.97 4.30
CA SER A 37 4.83 9.98 3.98
C SER A 37 5.60 11.09 4.68
N ASN A 38 4.93 11.96 5.44
CA ASN A 38 5.60 13.00 6.20
C ASN A 38 4.77 13.42 7.40
N GLN A 39 5.38 14.23 8.27
CA GLN A 39 4.75 14.62 9.53
C GLN A 39 3.50 15.48 9.32
N ALA A 40 3.51 16.33 8.30
CA ALA A 40 2.34 17.18 8.03
C ALA A 40 1.13 16.33 7.65
N GLU A 41 1.34 15.30 6.83
CA GLU A 41 0.26 14.39 6.47
C GLU A 41 -0.23 13.59 7.67
N ALA A 42 0.71 13.16 8.54
CA ALA A 42 0.34 12.45 9.75
C ALA A 42 -0.55 13.30 10.64
N ARG A 43 -0.19 14.56 10.83
CA ARG A 43 -0.98 15.48 11.64
C ARG A 43 -2.36 15.71 11.05
N TYR A 44 -2.42 15.83 9.74
CA TYR A 44 -3.69 15.98 9.05
C TYR A 44 -4.62 14.81 9.36
N MET A 45 -4.06 13.61 9.50
CA MET A 45 -4.81 12.40 9.79
C MET A 45 -5.00 12.17 11.29
N GLY A 46 -4.59 13.12 12.14
CA GLY A 46 -4.78 13.01 13.58
C GLY A 46 -3.68 12.25 14.31
N ILE A 47 -2.55 12.00 13.64
CA ILE A 47 -1.43 11.29 14.24
C ILE A 47 -0.36 12.31 14.62
N PHE A 48 -0.10 12.45 15.91
CA PHE A 48 0.80 13.49 16.41
C PHE A 48 2.07 12.96 17.07
N GLY A 49 2.17 11.65 17.28
CA GLY A 49 3.28 11.06 18.01
C GLY A 49 4.45 10.63 17.14
N GLU A 50 4.40 10.84 15.83
CA GLU A 50 5.44 10.37 14.93
C GLU A 50 6.16 11.54 14.28
N ASP A 51 7.50 11.50 14.22
CA ASP A 51 8.29 12.51 13.54
C ASP A 51 8.67 12.00 12.13
N ASP A 52 9.36 12.88 11.36
CA ASP A 52 9.73 12.49 10.00
C ASP A 52 10.68 11.30 9.97
N ASP A 53 11.54 11.15 10.97
CA ASP A 53 12.48 10.01 11.00
C ASP A 53 11.74 8.69 11.17
N SER A 54 10.76 8.63 12.07
CA SER A 54 9.99 7.41 12.27
C SER A 54 9.12 7.09 11.06
N ILE A 55 8.60 8.13 10.40
CA ILE A 55 7.79 7.95 9.19
C ILE A 55 8.66 7.42 8.05
N GLN A 56 9.87 7.97 7.88
CA GLN A 56 10.79 7.49 6.86
C GLN A 56 11.25 6.06 7.13
N GLU A 57 11.42 5.71 8.39
CA GLU A 57 11.77 4.34 8.77
C GLU A 57 10.66 3.38 8.35
N SER A 58 9.42 3.77 8.57
CA SER A 58 8.26 2.99 8.15
C SER A 58 8.23 2.83 6.62
N GLU A 59 8.56 3.89 5.88
CA GLU A 59 8.63 3.82 4.42
C GLU A 59 9.71 2.85 3.94
N ARG A 60 10.87 2.89 4.57
CA ARG A 60 11.95 1.96 4.22
C ARG A 60 11.52 0.52 4.45
N LYS A 61 10.82 0.27 5.56
CA LYS A 61 10.30 -1.05 5.86
C LYS A 61 9.28 -1.49 4.82
N PHE A 62 8.39 -0.57 4.43
CA PHE A 62 7.40 -0.85 3.39
C PHE A 62 8.08 -1.29 2.10
N THR A 63 9.07 -0.52 1.65
CA THR A 63 9.80 -0.82 0.42
C THR A 63 10.52 -2.16 0.53
N HIS A 64 11.12 -2.44 1.67
CA HIS A 64 11.84 -3.70 1.88
C HIS A 64 10.90 -4.89 1.77
N ILE A 65 9.73 -4.81 2.41
CA ILE A 65 8.74 -5.88 2.37
C ILE A 65 8.22 -6.05 0.94
N LEU A 66 7.89 -4.95 0.28
CA LEU A 66 7.38 -5.01 -1.09
C LEU A 66 8.37 -5.68 -2.03
N ASN A 67 9.65 -5.31 -1.94
CA ASN A 67 10.68 -5.92 -2.76
C ASN A 67 10.81 -7.42 -2.48
N ALA A 68 10.73 -7.81 -1.21
CA ALA A 68 10.82 -9.22 -0.84
C ALA A 68 9.65 -10.01 -1.41
N LEU A 69 8.45 -9.44 -1.37
CA LEU A 69 7.27 -10.09 -1.92
C LEU A 69 7.38 -10.29 -3.43
N LEU A 70 7.90 -9.27 -4.13
CA LEU A 70 8.09 -9.34 -5.57
C LEU A 70 9.15 -10.39 -5.93
N LYS A 71 10.28 -10.38 -5.24
CA LYS A 71 11.37 -11.32 -5.52
C LYS A 71 10.98 -12.75 -5.19
N GLY A 72 10.17 -12.94 -4.17
CA GLY A 72 9.74 -14.26 -3.74
C GLY A 72 8.56 -14.81 -4.51
N ASN A 73 8.06 -14.08 -5.49
CA ASN A 73 6.88 -14.48 -6.26
C ASN A 73 5.69 -14.82 -5.37
N VAL A 74 5.54 -14.08 -4.28
CA VAL A 74 4.41 -14.28 -3.37
C VAL A 74 3.13 -13.82 -4.06
N PRO A 75 2.06 -14.62 -4.05
CA PRO A 75 0.82 -14.19 -4.69
C PRO A 75 0.33 -12.86 -4.12
N MET A 76 -0.07 -11.96 -5.00
CA MET A 76 -0.46 -10.61 -4.59
C MET A 76 -1.64 -10.61 -3.60
N GLU A 77 -2.51 -11.60 -3.69
CA GLU A 77 -3.64 -11.70 -2.76
C GLU A 77 -3.22 -11.93 -1.32
N GLU A 78 -1.96 -12.32 -1.09
CA GLU A 78 -1.44 -12.52 0.27
C GLU A 78 -0.71 -11.31 0.82
N TRP A 79 -0.46 -10.30 -0.01
CA TRP A 79 0.40 -9.17 0.38
C TRP A 79 -0.17 -8.38 1.55
N CYS A 80 -1.47 -8.11 1.54
CA CYS A 80 -2.07 -7.35 2.64
C CYS A 80 -1.88 -8.05 3.99
N SER A 81 -2.00 -9.37 4.02
CA SER A 81 -1.78 -10.14 5.25
C SER A 81 -0.34 -10.03 5.71
N VAL A 82 0.62 -10.09 4.79
CA VAL A 82 2.04 -9.99 5.14
C VAL A 82 2.33 -8.63 5.75
N PHE A 83 1.82 -7.55 5.14
CA PHE A 83 2.03 -6.21 5.68
C PHE A 83 1.40 -6.07 7.06
N LYS A 84 0.17 -6.56 7.24
CA LYS A 84 -0.50 -6.47 8.53
C LYS A 84 0.26 -7.24 9.62
N ALA A 85 0.81 -8.39 9.28
CA ALA A 85 1.58 -9.18 10.23
C ALA A 85 2.91 -8.52 10.61
N SER A 86 3.38 -7.57 9.81
CA SER A 86 4.65 -6.89 10.01
C SER A 86 4.53 -5.57 10.77
N ILE A 87 3.33 -5.15 11.13
CA ILE A 87 3.09 -3.84 11.74
C ILE A 87 3.76 -3.74 13.11
N ASP A 88 4.53 -2.66 13.29
CA ASP A 88 4.98 -2.23 14.61
C ASP A 88 3.90 -1.34 15.19
N ARG A 89 3.19 -1.84 16.18
CA ARG A 89 2.06 -1.12 16.77
C ARG A 89 2.47 0.15 17.50
N ASN A 90 3.76 0.29 17.79
CA ASN A 90 4.28 1.52 18.41
C ASN A 90 4.49 2.64 17.39
N ASN A 91 4.41 2.34 16.10
CA ASN A 91 4.50 3.35 15.04
C ASN A 91 3.11 3.53 14.42
N GLU A 92 2.45 4.62 14.80
CA GLU A 92 1.07 4.84 14.39
C GLU A 92 0.92 5.06 12.88
N VAL A 93 1.94 5.66 12.24
CA VAL A 93 1.91 5.83 10.78
C VAL A 93 2.02 4.49 10.10
N GLU A 94 2.91 3.63 10.57
CA GLU A 94 3.05 2.29 10.00
C GLU A 94 1.75 1.50 10.17
N ASP A 95 1.16 1.56 11.37
CA ASP A 95 -0.10 0.89 11.64
C ASP A 95 -1.17 1.36 10.65
N TYR A 96 -1.29 2.67 10.44
CA TYR A 96 -2.27 3.20 9.50
C TYR A 96 -1.96 2.76 8.07
N ASN A 97 -0.74 3.01 7.61
CA ASN A 97 -0.38 2.75 6.21
C ASN A 97 -0.53 1.29 5.84
N PHE A 98 -0.02 0.40 6.71
CA PHE A 98 -0.03 -1.03 6.42
C PHE A 98 -1.44 -1.62 6.53
N SER A 99 -2.26 -1.10 7.43
CA SER A 99 -3.62 -1.60 7.63
C SER A 99 -4.57 -1.17 6.53
N MET A 100 -4.25 -0.08 5.82
CA MET A 100 -5.14 0.50 4.84
C MET A 100 -4.81 0.10 3.41
N LEU A 101 -3.94 -0.89 3.24
CA LEU A 101 -3.64 -1.43 1.91
C LEU A 101 -4.80 -2.28 1.42
N LYS A 102 -5.05 -2.23 0.13
CA LYS A 102 -6.17 -2.94 -0.50
C LYS A 102 -5.68 -3.76 -1.67
N TYR A 103 -6.29 -4.91 -1.84
CA TYR A 103 -6.04 -5.76 -2.99
C TYR A 103 -7.33 -5.96 -3.76
N PHE A 104 -7.28 -5.73 -5.06
CA PHE A 104 -8.42 -5.95 -5.95
C PHE A 104 -8.05 -7.07 -6.91
N PRO A 105 -8.80 -8.16 -6.92
CA PRO A 105 -8.49 -9.28 -7.81
C PRO A 105 -8.77 -8.92 -9.26
N SER A 106 -8.18 -9.72 -10.16
CA SER A 106 -8.45 -9.53 -11.59
C SER A 106 -9.92 -9.74 -11.87
N ILE A 107 -10.49 -8.84 -12.68
CA ILE A 107 -11.87 -8.97 -13.09
C ILE A 107 -11.93 -9.97 -14.23
N LYS A 108 -12.77 -10.97 -14.07
CA LYS A 108 -12.94 -11.95 -15.12
C LYS A 108 -14.15 -11.59 -15.98
N PRO A 109 -14.04 -11.74 -17.29
CA PRO A 109 -15.17 -11.47 -18.18
C PRO A 109 -16.34 -12.38 -17.88
#